data_2ebd0e2e3361df7fa905f896131db71d
#
_entry.id   2ebd0e2e3361df7fa905f896131db71d
#
_cell.length_a   1.000
_cell.length_b   1.000
_cell.length_c   1.000
_cell.angle_alpha   90.00
_cell.angle_beta   90.00
_cell.angle_gamma   90.00
#
_symmetry.space_group_name_H-M   'P 1'
#
loop_
_entity.id
_entity.type
_entity.pdbx_description
1 polymer ?
#
loop_
_entity_poly.entity_id
_entity_poly.type
_entity_poly.pdbx_seq_one_letter_code
_entity_poly.pdbx_strand_id
1 'polypeptide(L)'
;MFEIPPDLRKPRPEGFWHAAEVLGVAPADLVYVGDSYRCDVQGGLAAGVRPVWVDRWDTGLPVPDGVVRITSLDALPDALAP
;
A
#
# COMPACT_ATOMS: atom_id res chain seq x y z
N MET A 1 -2.64 0.89 -16.28
CA MET A 1 -3.34 0.91 -14.98
C MET A 1 -3.83 -0.49 -14.64
N PHE A 2 -3.67 -0.88 -13.41
CA PHE A 2 -4.09 -2.19 -12.94
C PHE A 2 -5.52 -2.13 -12.40
N GLU A 3 -6.39 -3.02 -12.88
CA GLU A 3 -7.79 -3.05 -12.46
C GLU A 3 -8.08 -4.33 -11.68
N ILE A 4 -8.66 -4.19 -10.50
CA ILE A 4 -8.97 -5.29 -9.60
C ILE A 4 -10.47 -5.59 -9.66
N PRO A 5 -10.86 -6.86 -9.86
CA PRO A 5 -12.29 -7.23 -9.80
C PRO A 5 -12.94 -6.79 -8.48
N PRO A 6 -14.24 -6.48 -8.46
CA PRO A 6 -14.91 -5.96 -7.26
C PRO A 6 -14.80 -6.84 -6.02
N ASP A 7 -14.78 -8.15 -6.20
CA ASP A 7 -14.68 -9.12 -5.09
C ASP A 7 -13.27 -9.24 -4.52
N LEU A 8 -12.26 -8.67 -5.21
CA LEU A 8 -10.87 -8.68 -4.77
C LEU A 8 -10.38 -7.29 -4.34
N ARG A 9 -11.28 -6.31 -4.26
CA ARG A 9 -10.91 -4.94 -3.91
C ARG A 9 -10.51 -4.81 -2.45
N LYS A 10 -9.67 -3.81 -2.20
CA LYS A 10 -9.26 -3.43 -0.84
C LYS A 10 -10.48 -3.19 0.06
N PRO A 11 -10.39 -3.48 1.34
CA PRO A 11 -9.21 -3.90 2.12
C PRO A 11 -8.94 -5.41 2.10
N ARG A 12 -9.60 -6.16 1.26
CA ARG A 12 -9.42 -7.61 1.21
C ARG A 12 -8.00 -7.98 0.76
N PRO A 13 -7.34 -8.93 1.43
CA PRO A 13 -5.97 -9.32 1.07
C PRO A 13 -5.88 -9.90 -0.34
N GLU A 14 -6.92 -10.54 -0.84
CA GLU A 14 -6.94 -11.15 -2.18
C GLU A 14 -6.64 -10.14 -3.28
N GLY A 15 -7.09 -8.89 -3.13
CA GLY A 15 -6.80 -7.83 -4.11
C GLY A 15 -5.33 -7.53 -4.21
N PHE A 16 -4.63 -7.46 -3.08
CA PHE A 16 -3.19 -7.24 -3.03
C PHE A 16 -2.43 -8.45 -3.59
N TRP A 17 -2.86 -9.66 -3.25
CA TRP A 17 -2.24 -10.89 -3.75
C TRP A 17 -2.40 -11.01 -5.26
N HIS A 18 -3.57 -10.64 -5.79
CA HIS A 18 -3.81 -10.64 -7.22
C HIS A 18 -2.86 -9.65 -7.94
N ALA A 19 -2.68 -8.46 -7.37
CA ALA A 19 -1.75 -7.48 -7.92
C ALA A 19 -0.32 -8.02 -7.94
N ALA A 20 0.12 -8.65 -6.86
CA ALA A 20 1.45 -9.26 -6.79
C ALA A 20 1.62 -10.36 -7.83
N GLU A 21 0.60 -11.20 -8.02
CA GLU A 21 0.62 -12.26 -9.01
C GLU A 21 0.76 -11.72 -10.43
N VAL A 22 -0.03 -10.70 -10.77
CA VAL A 22 0.03 -10.07 -12.10
C VAL A 22 1.40 -9.46 -12.37
N LEU A 23 2.01 -8.86 -11.34
CA LEU A 23 3.35 -8.26 -11.47
C LEU A 23 4.48 -9.28 -11.36
N GLY A 24 4.17 -10.53 -11.02
CA GLY A 24 5.16 -11.58 -10.92
C GLY A 24 6.10 -11.45 -9.71
N VAL A 25 5.62 -10.87 -8.62
CA VAL A 25 6.40 -10.69 -7.38
C VAL A 25 5.69 -11.33 -6.20
N ALA A 26 6.45 -11.66 -5.15
CA ALA A 26 5.86 -12.08 -3.89
C ALA A 26 5.18 -10.89 -3.21
N PRO A 27 4.14 -11.10 -2.39
CA PRO A 27 3.50 -10.00 -1.67
C PRO A 27 4.48 -9.15 -0.87
N ALA A 28 5.46 -9.76 -0.22
CA ALA A 28 6.47 -9.05 0.56
C ALA A 28 7.36 -8.12 -0.27
N ASP A 29 7.41 -8.32 -1.58
CA ASP A 29 8.19 -7.51 -2.52
C ASP A 29 7.33 -6.44 -3.21
N LEU A 30 6.03 -6.46 -2.97
CA LEU A 30 5.11 -5.48 -3.56
C LEU A 30 5.06 -4.21 -2.71
N VAL A 31 5.44 -3.09 -3.31
CA VAL A 31 5.26 -1.77 -2.70
C VAL A 31 3.93 -1.22 -3.18
N TYR A 32 3.06 -0.89 -2.25
CA TYR A 32 1.71 -0.41 -2.55
C TYR A 32 1.53 1.00 -2.00
N VAL A 33 1.33 1.96 -2.89
CA VAL A 33 1.19 3.38 -2.54
C VAL A 33 -0.30 3.74 -2.52
N GLY A 34 -0.76 4.29 -1.41
CA GLY A 34 -2.15 4.68 -1.29
C GLY A 34 -2.39 5.70 -0.19
N ASP A 35 -3.56 6.32 -0.21
CA ASP A 35 -3.94 7.38 0.72
C ASP A 35 -5.00 6.95 1.74
N SER A 36 -5.57 5.76 1.62
CA SER A 36 -6.55 5.25 2.56
C SER A 36 -5.88 4.49 3.69
N TYR A 37 -6.00 5.01 4.91
CA TYR A 37 -5.42 4.35 6.08
C TYR A 37 -5.99 2.95 6.26
N ARG A 38 -7.31 2.81 6.16
CA ARG A 38 -7.97 1.50 6.32
C ARG A 38 -7.69 0.55 5.17
N CYS A 39 -7.90 1.02 3.95
CA CYS A 39 -7.84 0.14 2.77
C CYS A 39 -6.42 -0.15 2.35
N ASP A 40 -5.56 0.87 2.29
CA ASP A 40 -4.22 0.74 1.74
C ASP A 40 -3.20 0.37 2.80
N VAL A 41 -3.25 1.00 3.96
CA VAL A 41 -2.27 0.77 5.03
C VAL A 41 -2.59 -0.50 5.79
N GLN A 42 -3.74 -0.53 6.46
CA GLN A 42 -4.13 -1.69 7.26
C GLN A 42 -4.39 -2.91 6.39
N GLY A 43 -5.08 -2.74 5.27
CA GLY A 43 -5.33 -3.83 4.33
C GLY A 43 -4.05 -4.38 3.72
N GLY A 44 -3.14 -3.49 3.33
CA GLY A 44 -1.85 -3.88 2.77
C GLY A 44 -0.98 -4.65 3.76
N LEU A 45 -0.91 -4.18 5.02
CA LEU A 45 -0.18 -4.90 6.07
C LEU A 45 -0.76 -6.29 6.29
N ALA A 46 -2.08 -6.40 6.36
CA ALA A 46 -2.75 -7.69 6.55
C ALA A 46 -2.47 -8.65 5.40
N ALA A 47 -2.29 -8.13 4.20
CA ALA A 47 -1.96 -8.93 3.03
C ALA A 47 -0.47 -9.27 2.90
N GLY A 48 0.38 -8.67 3.72
CA GLY A 48 1.82 -8.92 3.68
C GLY A 48 2.56 -8.12 2.62
N VAL A 49 1.95 -7.09 2.04
CA VAL A 49 2.63 -6.19 1.12
C VAL A 49 3.32 -5.05 1.89
N ARG A 50 4.07 -4.21 1.19
CA ARG A 50 4.83 -3.09 1.77
C ARG A 50 4.11 -1.77 1.47
N PRO A 51 3.26 -1.27 2.38
CA PRO A 51 2.52 -0.03 2.11
C PRO A 51 3.40 1.21 2.21
N VAL A 52 3.18 2.13 1.29
CA VAL A 52 3.62 3.52 1.41
C VAL A 52 2.34 4.36 1.56
N TRP A 53 2.19 5.01 2.70
CA TRP A 53 0.98 5.77 3.01
C TRP A 53 1.17 7.24 2.67
N VAL A 54 0.34 7.72 1.75
CA VAL A 54 0.28 9.14 1.41
C VAL A 54 -0.74 9.80 2.33
N ASP A 55 -0.26 10.35 3.44
CA ASP A 55 -1.10 11.01 4.44
C ASP A 55 -1.27 12.49 4.07
N ARG A 56 -2.05 12.73 3.00
CA ARG A 56 -2.23 14.10 2.46
C ARG A 56 -2.91 15.05 3.41
N TRP A 57 -3.68 14.51 4.35
CA TRP A 57 -4.45 15.31 5.28
C TRP A 57 -3.72 15.52 6.60
N ASP A 58 -2.51 14.97 6.75
CA ASP A 58 -1.72 15.05 7.98
C ASP A 58 -2.59 14.66 9.19
N THR A 59 -3.13 13.48 9.13
CA THR A 59 -4.19 13.02 10.04
C THR A 59 -3.75 12.84 11.48
N GLY A 60 -2.45 12.67 11.72
CA GLY A 60 -1.94 12.34 13.05
C GLY A 60 -2.16 10.90 13.47
N LEU A 61 -2.66 10.05 12.58
CA LEU A 61 -2.84 8.63 12.86
C LEU A 61 -1.49 7.94 13.05
N PRO A 62 -1.42 6.90 13.91
CA PRO A 62 -0.15 6.21 14.14
C PRO A 62 0.33 5.49 12.88
N VAL A 63 1.64 5.51 12.66
CA VAL A 63 2.27 4.82 11.54
C VAL A 63 2.69 3.43 12.01
N PRO A 64 2.05 2.36 11.50
CA PRO A 64 2.42 1.01 11.89
C PRO A 64 3.84 0.65 11.46
N ASP A 65 4.44 -0.32 12.15
CA ASP A 65 5.75 -0.84 11.76
C ASP A 65 5.70 -1.39 10.34
N GLY A 66 6.74 -1.13 9.56
CA GLY A 66 6.82 -1.58 8.19
C GLY A 66 6.13 -0.67 7.17
N VAL A 67 5.49 0.42 7.62
CA VAL A 67 4.83 1.40 6.75
C VAL A 67 5.68 2.65 6.64
N VAL A 68 5.87 3.13 5.42
CA VAL A 68 6.52 4.43 5.17
C VAL A 68 5.40 5.47 5.00
N ARG A 69 5.45 6.54 5.79
CA ARG A 69 4.50 7.65 5.69
C ARG A 69 5.12 8.82 4.94
N ILE A 70 4.40 9.31 3.95
CA ILE A 70 4.73 10.56 3.26
C ILE A 70 3.50 11.46 3.26
N THR A 71 3.68 12.76 3.11
CA THR A 71 2.55 13.70 3.07
C THR A 71 2.25 14.17 1.64
N SER A 72 3.11 13.84 0.69
CA SER A 72 2.97 14.22 -0.70
C SER A 72 3.67 13.19 -1.58
N LEU A 73 3.16 12.97 -2.78
CA LEU A 73 3.80 12.10 -3.77
C LEU A 73 5.19 12.61 -4.19
N ASP A 74 5.48 13.88 -3.98
CA ASP A 74 6.81 14.45 -4.25
C ASP A 74 7.90 13.79 -3.41
N ALA A 75 7.55 13.26 -2.24
CA ALA A 75 8.49 12.56 -1.37
C ALA A 75 8.70 11.10 -1.76
N LEU A 76 7.95 10.58 -2.73
CA LEU A 76 7.99 9.15 -3.08
C LEU A 76 9.35 8.66 -3.55
N PRO A 77 10.10 9.38 -4.40
CA PRO A 77 11.43 8.89 -4.81
C PRO A 77 12.38 8.66 -3.63
N ASP A 78 12.40 9.58 -2.67
CA ASP A 78 13.24 9.44 -1.47
C ASP A 78 12.73 8.30 -0.57
N ALA A 79 11.43 8.12 -0.46
CA ALA A 79 10.83 7.07 0.36
C ALA A 79 11.15 5.67 -0.19
N LEU A 80 11.34 5.55 -1.51
CA LEU A 80 11.66 4.28 -2.17
C LEU A 80 13.16 4.05 -2.33
N ALA A 81 13.98 5.04 -2.01
CA ALA A 81 15.44 4.91 -2.13
C ALA A 81 15.96 3.87 -1.14
N PRO A 82 16.98 3.06 -1.53
CA PRO A 82 17.58 2.08 -0.64
C PRO A 82 18.36 2.73 0.52
#